data_58395bbe6e801b304eb3606f9b16e22a
#
_entry.id   58395bbe6e801b304eb3606f9b16e22a
#
_cell.length_a   1.000
_cell.length_b   1.000
_cell.length_c   1.000
_cell.angle_alpha   90.00
_cell.angle_beta   90.00
_cell.angle_gamma   90.00
#
_symmetry.space_group_name_H-M   'P 1'
#
loop_
_entity.id
_entity.type
_entity.pdbx_description
1 polymer ?
#
loop_
_entity_poly.entity_id
_entity_poly.type
_entity_poly.pdbx_seq_one_letter_code
_entity_poly.pdbx_strand_id
1 'polypeptide(L)'
;MKNFQSFITEENVNDGDIQIAILTKVSSKEKEIVSNQIKEYADKNKIPCHIVNTKKAWVSTNDIEKGLISISDKEGNKVDFEIPKTVVFVRAGVLDDEVGLALLSTFEKAGAFMINNRDGMLTCDNKMSTYITFNQNGIQTPRTSII
;
A
#
# COMPACT_ATOMS: atom_id res chain seq x y z
N MET A 1 -0.21 13.66 9.25
CA MET A 1 -0.40 12.86 8.03
C MET A 1 0.16 13.65 6.86
N LYS A 2 1.20 13.11 6.17
CA LYS A 2 1.72 13.77 4.97
C LYS A 2 0.66 13.67 3.87
N ASN A 3 0.35 14.77 3.20
CA ASN A 3 -0.49 14.71 2.02
C ASN A 3 0.38 14.46 0.78
N PHE A 4 -0.22 14.07 -0.34
CA PHE A 4 0.52 13.76 -1.56
C PHE A 4 1.34 14.96 -2.06
N GLN A 5 0.80 16.17 -1.91
CA GLN A 5 1.48 17.40 -2.29
C GLN A 5 2.75 17.62 -1.45
N SER A 6 2.69 17.41 -0.13
CA SER A 6 3.87 17.52 0.73
C SER A 6 4.89 16.41 0.45
N PHE A 7 4.44 15.21 0.08
CA PHE A 7 5.33 14.12 -0.33
C PHE A 7 6.14 14.48 -1.59
N ILE A 8 5.50 15.09 -2.59
CA ILE A 8 6.18 15.52 -3.83
C ILE A 8 7.09 16.73 -3.60
N THR A 9 6.73 17.64 -2.67
CA THR A 9 7.48 18.88 -2.42
C THR A 9 8.56 18.76 -1.36
N GLU A 10 8.56 17.71 -0.53
CA GLU A 10 9.62 17.46 0.43
C GLU A 10 10.87 16.92 -0.29
N GLU A 11 11.82 17.83 -0.55
CA GLU A 11 13.20 17.59 -0.96
C GLU A 11 13.45 16.73 -2.20
N ASN A 12 13.43 17.36 -3.39
CA ASN A 12 14.06 16.84 -4.61
C ASN A 12 13.47 15.56 -5.26
N VAL A 13 12.21 15.25 -5.07
CA VAL A 13 11.55 14.24 -5.90
C VAL A 13 11.14 14.89 -7.22
N ASN A 14 11.95 14.74 -8.26
CA ASN A 14 11.52 15.04 -9.61
C ASN A 14 10.40 14.06 -9.99
N ASP A 15 9.40 14.49 -10.75
CA ASP A 15 8.28 13.64 -11.22
C ASP A 15 8.74 12.33 -11.90
N GLY A 16 10.00 12.27 -12.37
CA GLY A 16 10.60 11.09 -12.98
C GLY A 16 11.21 10.06 -11.99
N ASP A 17 11.30 10.39 -10.71
CA ASP A 17 11.97 9.55 -9.70
C ASP A 17 10.99 8.71 -8.85
N ILE A 18 9.68 8.91 -9.02
CA ILE A 18 8.66 8.18 -8.24
C ILE A 18 8.58 6.73 -8.72
N GLN A 19 8.49 5.80 -7.78
CA GLN A 19 8.20 4.39 -8.06
C GLN A 19 6.92 3.94 -7.32
N ILE A 20 6.25 2.94 -7.88
CA ILE A 20 4.98 2.43 -7.36
C ILE A 20 5.14 0.98 -6.91
N ALA A 21 4.73 0.70 -5.68
CA ALA A 21 4.53 -0.65 -5.17
C ALA A 21 3.02 -0.93 -5.05
N ILE A 22 2.53 -1.97 -5.73
CA ILE A 22 1.14 -2.42 -5.58
C ILE A 22 1.15 -3.69 -4.74
N LEU A 23 0.74 -3.58 -3.48
CA LEU A 23 0.62 -4.73 -2.60
C LEU A 23 -0.75 -5.39 -2.82
N THR A 24 -0.74 -6.69 -3.08
CA THR A 24 -1.97 -7.47 -3.30
C THR A 24 -1.81 -8.91 -2.83
N LYS A 25 -2.90 -9.50 -2.33
CA LYS A 25 -3.00 -10.93 -2.04
C LYS A 25 -3.81 -11.59 -3.14
N VAL A 26 -3.18 -11.82 -4.27
CA VAL A 26 -3.89 -12.35 -5.44
C VAL A 26 -4.28 -13.79 -5.23
N SER A 27 -5.58 -14.06 -5.27
CA SER A 27 -6.12 -15.42 -5.27
C SER A 27 -6.83 -15.79 -6.60
N SER A 28 -7.12 -14.80 -7.45
CA SER A 28 -7.79 -15.02 -8.74
C SER A 28 -7.39 -13.95 -9.77
N LYS A 29 -7.53 -14.27 -11.05
CA LYS A 29 -7.28 -13.33 -12.16
C LYS A 29 -8.14 -12.07 -12.08
N GLU A 30 -9.38 -12.17 -11.60
CA GLU A 30 -10.31 -11.05 -11.48
C GLU A 30 -9.83 -9.99 -10.49
N LYS A 31 -9.19 -10.40 -9.40
CA LYS A 31 -8.62 -9.47 -8.41
C LYS A 31 -7.37 -8.72 -8.91
N GLU A 32 -6.77 -9.17 -9.99
CA GLU A 32 -5.60 -8.52 -10.60
C GLU A 32 -5.95 -7.39 -11.58
N ILE A 33 -7.20 -7.29 -12.05
CA ILE A 33 -7.60 -6.33 -13.09
C ILE A 33 -7.16 -4.91 -12.71
N VAL A 34 -7.49 -4.44 -11.51
CA VAL A 34 -7.18 -3.07 -11.10
C VAL A 34 -5.67 -2.87 -10.92
N SER A 35 -4.97 -3.86 -10.37
CA SER A 35 -3.51 -3.80 -10.23
C SER A 35 -2.82 -3.72 -11.59
N ASN A 36 -3.30 -4.50 -12.56
CA ASN A 36 -2.78 -4.46 -13.92
C ASN A 36 -3.10 -3.12 -14.62
N GLN A 37 -4.30 -2.56 -14.44
CA GLN A 37 -4.67 -1.25 -14.98
C GLN A 37 -3.77 -0.12 -14.42
N ILE A 38 -3.49 -0.15 -13.12
CA ILE A 38 -2.56 0.81 -12.50
C ILE A 38 -1.17 0.65 -13.11
N LYS A 39 -0.70 -0.60 -13.23
CA LYS A 39 0.60 -0.90 -13.83
C LYS A 39 0.68 -0.45 -15.28
N GLU A 40 -0.32 -0.74 -16.11
CA GLU A 40 -0.38 -0.31 -17.51
C GLU A 40 -0.35 1.22 -17.63
N TYR A 41 -1.05 1.93 -16.75
CA TYR A 41 -1.01 3.39 -16.74
C TYR A 41 0.39 3.91 -16.34
N ALA A 42 1.00 3.30 -15.33
CA ALA A 42 2.35 3.65 -14.89
C ALA A 42 3.38 3.41 -16.01
N ASP A 43 3.31 2.24 -16.66
CA ASP A 43 4.20 1.87 -17.77
C ASP A 43 4.08 2.87 -18.95
N LYS A 44 2.85 3.28 -19.31
CA LYS A 44 2.60 4.31 -20.34
C LYS A 44 3.25 5.66 -19.99
N ASN A 45 3.32 5.99 -18.71
CA ASN A 45 3.91 7.22 -18.21
C ASN A 45 5.37 7.05 -17.77
N LYS A 46 5.98 5.89 -18.04
CA LYS A 46 7.38 5.56 -17.70
C LYS A 46 7.67 5.64 -16.19
N ILE A 47 6.67 5.35 -15.36
CA ILE A 47 6.80 5.28 -13.90
C ILE A 47 7.10 3.82 -13.52
N PRO A 48 8.24 3.52 -12.86
CA PRO A 48 8.51 2.18 -12.36
C PRO A 48 7.38 1.69 -11.45
N CYS A 49 6.77 0.55 -11.80
CA CYS A 49 5.63 0.01 -11.06
C CYS A 49 5.74 -1.49 -10.93
N HIS A 50 5.66 -2.00 -9.70
CA HIS A 50 5.79 -3.41 -9.38
C HIS A 50 4.60 -3.92 -8.59
N ILE A 51 4.05 -5.07 -9.03
CA ILE A 51 2.99 -5.77 -8.30
C ILE A 51 3.65 -6.78 -7.37
N VAL A 52 3.37 -6.67 -6.08
CA VAL A 52 3.90 -7.54 -5.03
C VAL A 52 2.78 -8.44 -4.52
N ASN A 53 2.96 -9.75 -4.66
CA ASN A 53 2.05 -10.73 -4.08
C ASN A 53 2.46 -11.06 -2.65
N THR A 54 1.73 -10.54 -1.67
CA THR A 54 2.06 -10.68 -0.24
C THR A 54 2.11 -12.13 0.25
N LYS A 55 1.42 -13.07 -0.42
CA LYS A 55 1.50 -14.51 -0.08
C LYS A 55 2.83 -15.17 -0.43
N LYS A 56 3.56 -14.60 -1.37
CA LYS A 56 4.79 -15.19 -1.91
C LYS A 56 6.00 -14.27 -1.75
N ALA A 57 5.76 -13.03 -1.33
CA ALA A 57 6.81 -12.05 -1.19
C ALA A 57 7.74 -12.43 -0.04
N TRP A 58 9.04 -12.40 -0.31
CA TRP A 58 10.03 -12.21 0.74
C TRP A 58 10.37 -10.72 0.82
N VAL A 59 10.77 -10.27 1.98
CA VAL A 59 11.19 -8.89 2.21
C VAL A 59 12.53 -8.87 2.96
N SER A 60 13.39 -7.95 2.58
CA SER A 60 14.62 -7.65 3.33
C SER A 60 14.61 -6.16 3.71
N THR A 61 14.86 -5.92 4.97
CA THR A 61 14.99 -4.59 5.55
C THR A 61 16.43 -4.28 5.94
N ASN A 62 17.39 -5.06 5.46
CA ASN A 62 18.80 -4.91 5.82
C ASN A 62 19.37 -3.53 5.47
N ASP A 63 18.81 -2.87 4.47
CA ASP A 63 19.21 -1.54 4.02
C ASP A 63 18.17 -0.45 4.35
N ILE A 64 17.28 -0.69 5.30
CA ILE A 64 16.22 0.26 5.68
C ILE A 64 16.79 1.59 6.21
N GLU A 65 17.93 1.54 6.89
CA GLU A 65 18.64 2.73 7.34
C GLU A 65 19.15 3.60 6.19
N LYS A 66 19.31 3.00 5.01
CA LYS A 66 19.63 3.70 3.75
C LYS A 66 18.39 4.13 2.97
N GLY A 67 17.20 3.93 3.54
CA GLY A 67 15.93 4.21 2.87
C GLY A 67 15.55 3.20 1.80
N LEU A 68 16.07 1.95 1.86
CA LEU A 68 15.79 0.90 0.89
C LEU A 68 15.04 -0.27 1.52
N ILE A 69 14.03 -0.75 0.83
CA ILE A 69 13.35 -2.02 1.11
C ILE A 69 13.46 -2.89 -0.13
N SER A 70 14.06 -4.07 0.02
CA SER A 70 14.10 -5.08 -1.04
C SER A 70 12.92 -6.04 -0.87
N ILE A 71 12.21 -6.32 -1.96
CA ILE A 71 11.06 -7.23 -1.94
C ILE A 71 11.02 -8.04 -3.24
N SER A 72 10.43 -9.25 -3.21
CA SER A 72 10.17 -9.96 -4.46
C SER A 72 8.85 -9.50 -5.08
N ASP A 73 8.86 -9.25 -6.39
CA ASP A 73 7.63 -9.01 -7.15
C ASP A 73 6.79 -10.30 -7.32
N LYS A 74 5.69 -10.20 -8.05
CA LYS A 74 4.81 -11.37 -8.28
C LYS A 74 5.44 -12.47 -9.13
N GLU A 75 6.47 -12.16 -9.91
CA GLU A 75 7.28 -13.07 -10.71
C GLU A 75 8.44 -13.68 -9.90
N GLY A 76 8.73 -13.16 -8.71
CA GLY A 76 9.83 -13.60 -7.85
C GLY A 76 11.14 -12.83 -8.05
N ASN A 77 11.16 -11.78 -8.89
CA ASN A 77 12.34 -10.96 -9.09
C ASN A 77 12.55 -10.02 -7.89
N LYS A 78 13.82 -9.79 -7.53
CA LYS A 78 14.15 -8.79 -6.52
C LYS A 78 13.89 -7.39 -7.06
N VAL A 79 13.17 -6.60 -6.28
CA VAL A 79 12.92 -5.19 -6.52
C VAL A 79 13.37 -4.40 -5.29
N ASP A 80 14.16 -3.37 -5.51
CA ASP A 80 14.61 -2.45 -4.47
C ASP A 80 13.76 -1.17 -4.54
N PHE A 81 13.06 -0.85 -3.44
CA PHE A 81 12.25 0.34 -3.30
C PHE A 81 13.00 1.41 -2.51
N GLU A 82 13.23 2.55 -3.14
CA GLU A 82 13.70 3.76 -2.46
C GLU A 82 12.51 4.40 -1.75
N ILE A 83 12.46 4.27 -0.44
CA ILE A 83 11.27 4.59 0.35
C ILE A 83 10.80 6.05 0.22
N PRO A 84 11.68 7.05 0.25
CA PRO A 84 11.25 8.45 0.09
C PRO A 84 10.57 8.74 -1.25
N LYS A 85 10.77 7.86 -2.25
CA LYS A 85 10.22 7.98 -3.60
C LYS A 85 9.13 6.96 -3.89
N THR A 86 8.73 6.16 -2.91
CA THR A 86 7.81 5.05 -3.11
C THR A 86 6.38 5.41 -2.73
N VAL A 87 5.47 5.25 -3.68
CA VAL A 87 4.01 5.28 -3.47
C VAL A 87 3.50 3.85 -3.39
N VAL A 88 2.81 3.53 -2.31
CA VAL A 88 2.29 2.18 -2.07
C VAL A 88 0.78 2.16 -2.23
N PHE A 89 0.31 1.41 -3.23
CA PHE A 89 -1.11 1.09 -3.38
C PHE A 89 -1.42 -0.22 -2.68
N VAL A 90 -2.36 -0.19 -1.75
CA VAL A 90 -2.80 -1.38 -1.03
C VAL A 90 -4.10 -1.89 -1.64
N ARG A 91 -4.10 -3.16 -2.05
CA ARG A 91 -5.22 -3.80 -2.74
C ARG A 91 -5.84 -4.92 -1.90
N ALA A 92 -6.90 -5.51 -2.44
CA ALA A 92 -7.70 -6.51 -1.76
C ALA A 92 -6.88 -7.66 -1.13
N GLY A 93 -7.25 -8.03 0.07
CA GLY A 93 -6.74 -9.18 0.80
C GLY A 93 -5.39 -8.99 1.49
N VAL A 94 -4.74 -7.83 1.37
CA VAL A 94 -3.46 -7.55 2.07
C VAL A 94 -3.65 -7.56 3.59
N LEU A 95 -4.81 -7.11 4.07
CA LEU A 95 -5.14 -7.07 5.50
C LEU A 95 -5.54 -8.44 6.09
N ASP A 96 -5.73 -9.47 5.24
CA ASP A 96 -6.26 -10.76 5.68
C ASP A 96 -5.20 -11.64 6.37
N ASP A 97 -3.93 -11.26 6.36
CA ASP A 97 -2.86 -12.04 6.98
C ASP A 97 -1.75 -11.18 7.58
N GLU A 98 -1.00 -11.80 8.49
CA GLU A 98 0.09 -11.16 9.23
C GLU A 98 1.22 -10.66 8.34
N VAL A 99 1.52 -11.38 7.25
CA VAL A 99 2.61 -11.00 6.33
C VAL A 99 2.23 -9.72 5.58
N GLY A 100 0.99 -9.64 5.09
CA GLY A 100 0.48 -8.44 4.44
C GLY A 100 0.50 -7.23 5.39
N LEU A 101 0.04 -7.42 6.63
CA LEU A 101 0.06 -6.38 7.67
C LEU A 101 1.50 -5.97 8.05
N ALA A 102 2.43 -6.92 8.13
CA ALA A 102 3.84 -6.63 8.41
C ALA A 102 4.48 -5.83 7.29
N LEU A 103 4.24 -6.21 6.03
CA LEU A 103 4.72 -5.45 4.86
C LEU A 103 4.18 -4.04 4.84
N LEU A 104 2.89 -3.88 5.05
CA LEU A 104 2.21 -2.59 5.11
C LEU A 104 2.85 -1.69 6.18
N SER A 105 3.02 -2.25 7.40
CA SER A 105 3.66 -1.54 8.51
C SER A 105 5.12 -1.20 8.21
N THR A 106 5.83 -2.04 7.48
CA THR A 106 7.23 -1.81 7.11
C THR A 106 7.34 -0.60 6.19
N PHE A 107 6.55 -0.55 5.12
CA PHE A 107 6.53 0.59 4.20
C PHE A 107 6.11 1.89 4.90
N GLU A 108 5.03 1.83 5.70
CA GLU A 108 4.51 3.00 6.41
C GLU A 108 5.52 3.58 7.41
N LYS A 109 6.13 2.71 8.24
CA LYS A 109 7.15 3.13 9.22
C LYS A 109 8.44 3.63 8.57
N ALA A 110 8.80 3.08 7.43
CA ALA A 110 9.94 3.56 6.65
C ALA A 110 9.67 4.91 5.97
N GLY A 111 8.44 5.38 5.91
CA GLY A 111 8.06 6.69 5.40
C GLY A 111 7.58 6.72 3.95
N ALA A 112 7.23 5.58 3.37
CA ALA A 112 6.58 5.51 2.06
C ALA A 112 5.23 6.25 2.07
N PHE A 113 4.83 6.77 0.92
CA PHE A 113 3.51 7.37 0.78
C PHE A 113 2.45 6.29 0.55
N MET A 114 1.54 6.13 1.51
CA MET A 114 0.54 5.07 1.49
C MET A 114 -0.79 5.53 0.89
N ILE A 115 -1.33 4.76 -0.06
CA ILE A 115 -2.69 4.90 -0.59
C ILE A 115 -3.44 3.57 -0.36
N ASN A 116 -4.26 3.42 0.68
CA ASN A 116 -4.52 4.29 1.81
C ASN A 116 -3.63 3.93 3.01
N ASN A 117 -3.67 4.72 4.10
CA ASN A 117 -2.94 4.38 5.30
C ASN A 117 -3.53 3.15 6.02
N ARG A 118 -2.69 2.47 6.79
CA ARG A 118 -3.05 1.21 7.48
C ARG A 118 -4.25 1.36 8.40
N ASP A 119 -4.28 2.37 9.25
CA ASP A 119 -5.32 2.53 10.27
C ASP A 119 -6.68 2.86 9.64
N GLY A 120 -6.71 3.68 8.60
CA GLY A 120 -7.91 3.94 7.80
C GLY A 120 -8.43 2.68 7.13
N MET A 121 -7.54 1.86 6.58
CA MET A 121 -7.92 0.60 5.94
C MET A 121 -8.49 -0.40 6.94
N LEU A 122 -7.83 -0.61 8.09
CA LEU A 122 -8.32 -1.50 9.15
C LEU A 122 -9.68 -1.06 9.70
N THR A 123 -9.88 0.26 9.84
CA THR A 123 -11.18 0.81 10.25
C THR A 123 -12.26 0.53 9.22
N CYS A 124 -11.97 0.74 7.92
CA CYS A 124 -12.94 0.53 6.84
C CYS A 124 -13.23 -0.95 6.55
N ASP A 125 -12.27 -1.83 6.79
CA ASP A 125 -12.43 -3.28 6.59
C ASP A 125 -13.40 -3.91 7.62
N ASN A 126 -13.46 -3.34 8.81
CA ASN A 126 -14.39 -3.76 9.86
C ASN A 126 -15.61 -2.83 9.93
N LYS A 127 -16.77 -3.33 9.52
CA LYS A 127 -18.03 -2.55 9.51
C LYS A 127 -18.39 -1.96 10.87
N MET A 128 -18.15 -2.70 11.97
CA MET A 128 -18.44 -2.19 13.31
C MET A 128 -17.50 -1.03 13.66
N SER A 129 -16.22 -1.16 13.40
CA SER A 129 -15.23 -0.08 13.60
C SER A 129 -15.60 1.15 12.78
N THR A 130 -16.01 0.96 11.52
CA THR A 130 -16.51 2.04 10.65
C THR A 130 -17.71 2.75 11.28
N TYR A 131 -18.70 2.00 11.77
CA TYR A 131 -19.90 2.58 12.39
C TYR A 131 -19.59 3.30 13.71
N ILE A 132 -18.71 2.76 14.53
CA ILE A 132 -18.25 3.42 15.77
C ILE A 132 -17.58 4.75 15.40
N THR A 133 -16.67 4.73 14.45
CA THR A 133 -15.97 5.94 13.98
C THR A 133 -16.94 6.98 13.44
N PHE A 134 -17.92 6.59 12.65
CA PHE A 134 -18.95 7.48 12.13
C PHE A 134 -19.77 8.11 13.25
N ASN A 135 -20.26 7.29 14.20
CA ASN A 135 -21.03 7.78 15.34
C ASN A 135 -20.24 8.76 16.20
N GLN A 136 -18.95 8.47 16.47
CA GLN A 136 -18.06 9.37 17.22
C GLN A 136 -17.87 10.73 16.53
N ASN A 137 -18.01 10.78 15.21
CA ASN A 137 -17.92 11.99 14.41
C ASN A 137 -19.29 12.59 14.02
N GLY A 138 -20.39 12.17 14.65
CA GLY A 138 -21.73 12.70 14.43
C GLY A 138 -22.37 12.29 13.10
N ILE A 139 -21.79 11.30 12.41
CA ILE A 139 -22.34 10.77 11.16
C ILE A 139 -23.37 9.70 11.50
N GLN A 140 -24.59 9.85 11.00
CA GLN A 140 -25.67 8.90 11.24
C GLN A 140 -25.35 7.55 10.56
N THR A 141 -25.55 6.48 11.30
CA THR A 141 -25.40 5.10 10.81
C THR A 141 -26.67 4.30 11.12
N PRO A 142 -26.94 3.24 10.36
CA PRO A 142 -27.98 2.27 10.72
C PRO A 142 -27.73 1.70 12.11
N ARG A 143 -28.81 1.37 12.84
CA ARG A 143 -28.66 0.62 14.09
C ARG A 143 -28.04 -0.73 13.80
N THR A 144 -26.89 -0.98 14.39
CA THR A 144 -26.07 -2.18 14.13
C THR A 144 -25.72 -2.84 15.47
N SER A 145 -25.84 -4.15 15.53
CA SER A 145 -25.40 -4.99 16.65
C SER A 145 -24.59 -6.17 16.12
N ILE A 146 -23.64 -6.63 16.91
CA ILE A 146 -22.95 -7.90 16.69
C ILE A 146 -23.75 -8.97 17.45
N ILE A 147 -24.05 -10.05 16.78
CA ILE A 147 -24.69 -11.24 17.36
C ILE A 147 -23.63 -12.31 17.57
#